data_d3f863508fb261ced1e15a77116cac47
#
_entry.id   d3f863508fb261ced1e15a77116cac47
#
_cell.length_a   1.000
_cell.length_b   1.000
_cell.length_c   1.000
_cell.angle_alpha   90.00
_cell.angle_beta   90.00
_cell.angle_gamma   90.00
#
_symmetry.space_group_name_H-M   'P 1'
#
loop_
_entity.id
_entity.type
_entity.pdbx_description
1 polymer ?
#
loop_
_entity_poly.entity_id
_entity_poly.type
_entity_poly.pdbx_seq_one_letter_code
_entity_poly.pdbx_strand_id
1 'polypeptide(L)'
;MGKRTSRPVDLPTAEQLATERRRLRYKSKYNRTLRSTVAILVVVAALAVLIATLWMPVLRIYGSSMSPTLQDGQIVVSIKSSRFEPGDIAAFYHGNKLLIKRYIAGPSDWVNIDQNGNVSVNGTPLDEPYLVEKADRKST
;
A
#
# COMPACT_ATOMS: atom_id res chain seq x y z
N MET A 1 19.51 15.24 76.50
CA MET A 1 18.52 16.09 75.80
C MET A 1 19.25 16.86 74.70
N GLY A 2 19.21 16.31 73.47
CA GLY A 2 19.91 16.88 72.30
C GLY A 2 19.04 17.92 71.63
N LYS A 3 19.49 19.17 71.58
CA LYS A 3 18.91 20.27 70.82
C LYS A 3 19.03 19.95 69.31
N ARG A 4 17.91 19.66 68.63
CA ARG A 4 17.84 19.65 67.16
C ARG A 4 18.00 21.10 66.68
N THR A 5 19.16 21.46 66.22
CA THR A 5 19.41 22.70 65.46
C THR A 5 18.74 22.56 64.10
N SER A 6 17.57 23.21 63.93
CA SER A 6 16.94 23.40 62.63
C SER A 6 17.83 24.27 61.75
N ARG A 7 18.40 23.70 60.69
CA ARG A 7 19.08 24.47 59.65
C ARG A 7 18.08 25.47 59.06
N PRO A 8 18.46 26.77 58.93
CA PRO A 8 17.59 27.72 58.24
C PRO A 8 17.36 27.23 56.81
N VAL A 9 16.09 27.13 56.42
CA VAL A 9 15.71 26.85 55.06
C VAL A 9 16.03 28.10 54.25
N ASP A 10 17.04 28.00 53.39
CA ASP A 10 17.43 29.07 52.48
C ASP A 10 16.31 29.23 51.44
N LEU A 11 15.50 30.26 51.62
CA LEU A 11 14.38 30.54 50.67
C LEU A 11 14.95 31.16 49.39
N PRO A 12 14.58 30.66 48.21
CA PRO A 12 15.11 31.21 46.96
C PRO A 12 14.71 32.66 46.76
N THR A 13 15.65 33.45 46.26
CA THR A 13 15.45 34.86 45.95
C THR A 13 14.44 35.05 44.80
N ALA A 14 13.76 36.19 44.77
CA ALA A 14 12.77 36.51 43.72
C ALA A 14 13.35 36.38 42.30
N GLU A 15 14.61 36.70 42.10
CA GLU A 15 15.32 36.53 40.81
C GLU A 15 15.52 35.06 40.43
N GLN A 16 15.87 34.21 41.39
CA GLN A 16 16.00 32.76 41.16
C GLN A 16 14.67 32.16 40.79
N LEU A 17 13.58 32.55 41.44
CA LEU A 17 12.24 32.13 41.12
C LEU A 17 11.80 32.59 39.71
N ALA A 18 12.14 33.82 39.33
CA ALA A 18 11.82 34.36 38.00
C ALA A 18 12.57 33.59 36.90
N THR A 19 13.82 33.24 37.12
CA THR A 19 14.67 32.51 36.18
C THR A 19 14.17 31.07 36.00
N GLU A 20 13.85 30.38 37.08
CA GLU A 20 13.30 29.03 37.05
C GLU A 20 11.91 29.00 36.40
N ARG A 21 11.05 29.99 36.65
CA ARG A 21 9.75 30.11 35.94
C ARG A 21 9.91 30.32 34.43
N ARG A 22 10.90 31.12 34.00
CA ARG A 22 11.23 31.27 32.57
C ARG A 22 11.68 29.96 31.95
N ARG A 23 12.56 29.24 32.62
CA ARG A 23 13.12 27.95 32.18
C ARG A 23 12.01 26.87 32.04
N LEU A 24 11.14 26.79 33.05
CA LEU A 24 10.02 25.86 33.04
C LEU A 24 8.99 26.20 31.96
N ARG A 25 8.68 27.49 31.73
CA ARG A 25 7.80 27.92 30.65
C ARG A 25 8.37 27.61 29.27
N TYR A 26 9.67 27.75 29.08
CA TYR A 26 10.35 27.41 27.83
C TYR A 26 10.31 25.91 27.58
N LYS A 27 10.66 25.08 28.57
CA LYS A 27 10.54 23.62 28.49
C LYS A 27 9.10 23.16 28.18
N SER A 28 8.13 23.75 28.84
CA SER A 28 6.72 23.41 28.65
C SER A 28 6.24 23.75 27.23
N LYS A 29 6.58 24.94 26.73
CA LYS A 29 6.25 25.37 25.36
C LYS A 29 6.94 24.45 24.32
N TYR A 30 8.23 24.18 24.51
CA TYR A 30 8.99 23.30 23.63
C TYR A 30 8.40 21.88 23.57
N ASN A 31 8.12 21.28 24.71
CA ASN A 31 7.53 19.95 24.78
C ASN A 31 6.12 19.91 24.17
N ARG A 32 5.32 20.96 24.36
CA ARG A 32 3.99 21.06 23.75
C ARG A 32 4.07 21.16 22.23
N THR A 33 4.97 22.00 21.71
CA THR A 33 5.17 22.14 20.26
C THR A 33 5.71 20.85 19.68
N LEU A 34 6.72 20.24 20.30
CA LEU A 34 7.29 18.97 19.85
C LEU A 34 6.23 17.87 19.80
N ARG A 35 5.43 17.75 20.86
CA ARG A 35 4.35 16.74 20.91
C ARG A 35 3.29 16.99 19.84
N SER A 36 2.94 18.24 19.58
CA SER A 36 1.99 18.61 18.52
C SER A 36 2.55 18.27 17.13
N THR A 37 3.82 18.58 16.86
CA THR A 37 4.47 18.26 15.58
C THR A 37 4.57 16.76 15.36
N VAL A 38 4.97 16.00 16.38
CA VAL A 38 5.03 14.54 16.29
C VAL A 38 3.63 13.95 16.05
N ALA A 39 2.60 14.45 16.74
CA ALA A 39 1.24 14.00 16.54
C ALA A 39 0.75 14.25 15.10
N ILE A 40 1.02 15.41 14.52
CA ILE A 40 0.67 15.73 13.13
C ILE A 40 1.41 14.79 12.17
N LEU A 41 2.71 14.55 12.37
CA LEU A 41 3.48 13.63 11.52
C LEU A 41 2.92 12.21 11.57
N VAL A 42 2.53 11.73 12.75
CA VAL A 42 1.91 10.41 12.91
C VAL A 42 0.58 10.33 12.16
N VAL A 43 -0.26 11.36 12.26
CA VAL A 43 -1.54 11.41 11.55
C VAL A 43 -1.34 11.42 10.04
N VAL A 44 -0.41 12.24 9.54
CA VAL A 44 -0.11 12.30 8.09
C VAL A 44 0.43 10.96 7.58
N ALA A 45 1.35 10.34 8.34
CA ALA A 45 1.87 9.01 7.99
C ALA A 45 0.77 7.94 7.98
N ALA A 46 -0.12 7.94 8.96
CA ALA A 46 -1.24 7.00 9.02
C ALA A 46 -2.22 7.18 7.84
N LEU A 47 -2.53 8.43 7.47
CA LEU A 47 -3.35 8.73 6.29
C LEU A 47 -2.68 8.29 4.99
N ALA A 48 -1.36 8.52 4.85
CA ALA A 48 -0.61 8.09 3.67
C ALA A 48 -0.63 6.56 3.51
N VAL A 49 -0.42 5.82 4.60
CA VAL A 49 -0.50 4.34 4.58
C VAL A 49 -1.92 3.89 4.24
N LEU A 50 -2.94 4.52 4.81
CA LEU A 50 -4.33 4.18 4.53
C LEU A 50 -4.68 4.37 3.05
N ILE A 51 -4.29 5.50 2.46
CA ILE A 51 -4.50 5.78 1.04
C ILE A 51 -3.74 4.76 0.18
N ALA A 52 -2.48 4.48 0.48
CA ALA A 52 -1.67 3.52 -0.26
C ALA A 52 -2.29 2.12 -0.25
N THR A 53 -2.75 1.64 0.90
CA THR A 53 -3.35 0.30 1.03
C THR A 53 -4.71 0.18 0.34
N LEU A 54 -5.49 1.25 0.27
CA LEU A 54 -6.79 1.23 -0.38
C LEU A 54 -6.72 1.34 -1.91
N TRP A 55 -5.71 2.06 -2.44
CA TRP A 55 -5.59 2.34 -3.87
C TRP A 55 -4.56 1.47 -4.58
N MET A 56 -3.58 0.96 -3.86
CA MET A 56 -2.46 0.19 -4.41
C MET A 56 -2.27 -1.13 -3.63
N PRO A 57 -3.20 -2.08 -3.75
CA PRO A 57 -3.04 -3.37 -3.08
C PRO A 57 -1.83 -4.11 -3.64
N VAL A 58 -1.04 -4.67 -2.74
CA VAL A 58 0.12 -5.52 -3.05
C VAL A 58 -0.34 -6.96 -3.15
N LEU A 59 -0.05 -7.60 -4.27
CA LEU A 59 -0.47 -8.96 -4.56
C LEU A 59 0.76 -9.86 -4.74
N ARG A 60 0.68 -11.10 -4.26
CA ARG A 60 1.66 -12.12 -4.57
C ARG A 60 1.12 -13.08 -5.64
N ILE A 61 1.91 -13.31 -6.67
CA ILE A 61 1.56 -14.20 -7.77
C ILE A 61 1.71 -15.66 -7.32
N TYR A 62 0.73 -16.47 -7.66
CA TYR A 62 0.75 -17.91 -7.46
C TYR A 62 0.40 -18.61 -8.78
N GLY A 63 1.29 -19.54 -9.19
CA GLY A 63 1.14 -20.34 -10.40
C GLY A 63 1.81 -19.74 -11.63
N SER A 64 1.89 -20.56 -12.68
CA SER A 64 2.64 -20.28 -13.91
C SER A 64 1.78 -19.80 -15.08
N SER A 65 0.47 -19.62 -14.89
CA SER A 65 -0.47 -19.32 -16.00
C SER A 65 -0.23 -17.97 -16.69
N MET A 66 0.59 -17.10 -16.10
CA MET A 66 0.98 -15.80 -16.65
C MET A 66 2.45 -15.74 -17.08
N SER A 67 3.16 -16.89 -17.07
CA SER A 67 4.53 -16.96 -17.58
C SER A 67 4.58 -16.70 -19.09
N PRO A 68 5.63 -16.04 -19.61
CA PRO A 68 6.79 -15.51 -18.88
C PRO A 68 6.56 -14.12 -18.26
N THR A 69 5.41 -13.48 -18.52
CA THR A 69 5.15 -12.08 -18.13
C THR A 69 5.17 -11.90 -16.61
N LEU A 70 4.56 -12.84 -15.87
CA LEU A 70 4.57 -12.88 -14.41
C LEU A 70 4.99 -14.27 -13.95
N GLN A 71 5.92 -14.32 -13.00
CA GLN A 71 6.45 -15.57 -12.47
C GLN A 71 5.86 -15.88 -11.09
N ASP A 72 5.80 -17.16 -10.76
CA ASP A 72 5.35 -17.60 -9.43
C ASP A 72 6.21 -17.00 -8.32
N GLY A 73 5.57 -16.56 -7.25
CA GLY A 73 6.22 -15.93 -6.11
C GLY A 73 6.51 -14.43 -6.25
N GLN A 74 6.35 -13.84 -7.44
CA GLN A 74 6.55 -12.39 -7.62
C GLN A 74 5.53 -11.57 -6.82
N ILE A 75 5.99 -10.40 -6.37
CA ILE A 75 5.15 -9.40 -5.72
C ILE A 75 4.88 -8.29 -6.73
N VAL A 76 3.61 -8.02 -6.96
CA VAL A 76 3.14 -6.97 -7.86
C VAL A 76 2.28 -5.96 -7.11
N VAL A 77 2.35 -4.71 -7.51
CA VAL A 77 1.48 -3.65 -7.01
C VAL A 77 0.38 -3.45 -8.05
N SER A 78 -0.87 -3.63 -7.64
CA SER A 78 -2.02 -3.40 -8.49
C SER A 78 -2.54 -1.98 -8.29
N ILE A 79 -3.01 -1.37 -9.37
CA ILE A 79 -3.72 -0.09 -9.32
C ILE A 79 -5.21 -0.40 -9.51
N LYS A 80 -6.04 0.07 -8.59
CA LYS A 80 -7.49 -0.08 -8.71
C LYS A 80 -7.99 0.79 -9.86
N SER A 81 -8.38 0.16 -10.97
CA SER A 81 -8.93 0.81 -12.15
C SER A 81 -10.24 0.17 -12.55
N SER A 82 -11.12 0.95 -13.17
CA SER A 82 -12.35 0.47 -13.80
C SER A 82 -12.28 0.43 -15.33
N ARG A 83 -11.15 0.86 -15.90
CA ARG A 83 -10.91 0.86 -17.35
C ARG A 83 -9.76 -0.06 -17.66
N PHE A 84 -9.99 -1.00 -18.57
CA PHE A 84 -8.98 -1.94 -19.06
C PHE A 84 -8.92 -1.84 -20.58
N GLU A 85 -7.71 -1.92 -21.11
CA GLU A 85 -7.46 -2.00 -22.54
C GLU A 85 -7.02 -3.43 -22.91
N PRO A 86 -7.31 -3.90 -24.14
CA PRO A 86 -6.82 -5.20 -24.58
C PRO A 86 -5.29 -5.29 -24.42
N GLY A 87 -4.83 -6.36 -23.75
CA GLY A 87 -3.43 -6.55 -23.39
C GLY A 87 -3.12 -6.31 -21.91
N ASP A 88 -3.94 -5.55 -21.19
CA ASP A 88 -3.74 -5.29 -19.76
C ASP A 88 -3.83 -6.56 -18.90
N ILE A 89 -3.10 -6.54 -17.78
CA ILE A 89 -3.18 -7.59 -16.78
C ILE A 89 -4.16 -7.17 -15.70
N ALA A 90 -5.26 -7.92 -15.57
CA ALA A 90 -6.32 -7.66 -14.62
C ALA A 90 -6.28 -8.66 -13.46
N ALA A 91 -6.39 -8.16 -12.24
CA ALA A 91 -6.62 -8.95 -11.05
C ALA A 91 -8.09 -8.82 -10.63
N PHE A 92 -8.79 -9.94 -10.51
CA PHE A 92 -10.21 -9.96 -10.16
C PHE A 92 -10.56 -11.16 -9.27
N TYR A 93 -11.65 -11.01 -8.53
CA TYR A 93 -12.17 -12.09 -7.70
C TYR A 93 -13.11 -12.97 -8.52
N HIS A 94 -12.86 -14.28 -8.49
CA HIS A 94 -13.79 -15.30 -8.99
C HIS A 94 -14.10 -16.26 -7.84
N GLY A 95 -15.33 -16.21 -7.36
CA GLY A 95 -15.69 -16.88 -6.11
C GLY A 95 -14.85 -16.35 -4.95
N ASN A 96 -14.14 -17.25 -4.26
CA ASN A 96 -13.28 -16.89 -3.10
C ASN A 96 -11.78 -16.83 -3.43
N LYS A 97 -11.43 -16.76 -4.73
CA LYS A 97 -10.05 -16.74 -5.21
C LYS A 97 -9.77 -15.47 -6.01
N LEU A 98 -8.62 -14.85 -5.74
CA LEU A 98 -8.10 -13.79 -6.57
C LEU A 98 -7.37 -14.39 -7.77
N LEU A 99 -7.83 -14.07 -8.97
CA LEU A 99 -7.23 -14.52 -10.22
C LEU A 99 -6.55 -13.34 -10.91
N ILE A 100 -5.43 -13.63 -11.58
CA ILE A 100 -4.71 -12.67 -12.41
C ILE A 100 -4.69 -13.23 -13.82
N LYS A 101 -5.24 -12.47 -14.77
CA LYS A 101 -5.37 -12.86 -16.17
C LYS A 101 -5.15 -11.65 -17.07
N ARG A 102 -4.84 -11.93 -18.35
CA ARG A 102 -4.74 -10.88 -19.37
C ARG A 102 -6.14 -10.59 -19.92
N TYR A 103 -6.45 -9.30 -20.01
CA TYR A 103 -7.69 -8.82 -20.61
C TYR A 103 -7.52 -8.79 -22.13
N ILE A 104 -8.32 -9.55 -22.86
CA ILE A 104 -8.22 -9.71 -24.32
C ILE A 104 -9.43 -9.15 -25.07
N ALA A 105 -10.57 -9.03 -24.41
CA ALA A 105 -11.81 -8.58 -25.04
C ALA A 105 -12.71 -7.90 -24.02
N GLY A 106 -13.48 -6.91 -24.48
CA GLY A 106 -14.41 -6.12 -23.69
C GLY A 106 -15.85 -6.62 -23.71
N PRO A 107 -16.74 -5.89 -23.03
CA PRO A 107 -18.17 -6.13 -23.16
C PRO A 107 -18.60 -5.98 -24.62
N SER A 108 -19.42 -6.90 -25.10
CA SER A 108 -19.92 -6.96 -26.48
C SER A 108 -18.91 -7.40 -27.55
N ASP A 109 -17.66 -7.70 -27.19
CA ASP A 109 -16.71 -8.29 -28.12
C ASP A 109 -16.98 -9.78 -28.29
N TRP A 110 -16.79 -10.26 -29.52
CA TRP A 110 -16.94 -11.67 -29.87
C TRP A 110 -15.56 -12.34 -29.89
N VAL A 111 -15.34 -13.31 -29.02
CA VAL A 111 -14.09 -14.07 -28.96
C VAL A 111 -14.31 -15.46 -29.56
N ASN A 112 -13.48 -15.82 -30.52
CA ASN A 112 -13.45 -17.16 -31.13
C ASN A 112 -12.08 -17.80 -30.92
N ILE A 113 -12.06 -19.06 -30.51
CA ILE A 113 -10.83 -19.87 -30.34
C ILE A 113 -10.94 -21.05 -31.27
N ASP A 114 -10.02 -21.19 -32.21
CA ASP A 114 -10.00 -22.30 -33.16
C ASP A 114 -9.47 -23.59 -32.53
N GLN A 115 -9.45 -24.67 -33.32
CA GLN A 115 -8.98 -25.99 -32.86
C GLN A 115 -7.47 -26.01 -32.55
N ASN A 116 -6.72 -25.10 -33.10
CA ASN A 116 -5.27 -24.96 -32.90
C ASN A 116 -4.93 -24.00 -31.79
N GLY A 117 -5.94 -23.47 -31.04
CA GLY A 117 -5.74 -22.52 -29.97
C GLY A 117 -5.48 -21.08 -30.42
N ASN A 118 -5.69 -20.75 -31.70
CA ASN A 118 -5.59 -19.37 -32.14
C ASN A 118 -6.83 -18.59 -31.72
N VAL A 119 -6.59 -17.39 -31.14
CA VAL A 119 -7.66 -16.52 -30.67
C VAL A 119 -7.92 -15.43 -31.68
N SER A 120 -9.18 -15.14 -31.93
CA SER A 120 -9.62 -13.98 -32.71
C SER A 120 -10.69 -13.21 -31.95
N VAL A 121 -10.61 -11.87 -32.03
CA VAL A 121 -11.58 -10.96 -31.41
C VAL A 121 -12.25 -10.16 -32.51
N ASN A 122 -13.57 -10.24 -32.62
CA ASN A 122 -14.38 -9.61 -33.66
C ASN A 122 -13.92 -10.00 -35.09
N GLY A 123 -13.44 -11.23 -35.27
CA GLY A 123 -12.92 -11.73 -36.55
C GLY A 123 -11.48 -11.33 -36.86
N THR A 124 -10.82 -10.49 -36.04
CA THR A 124 -9.42 -10.15 -36.19
C THR A 124 -8.55 -11.09 -35.36
N PRO A 125 -7.55 -11.76 -35.96
CA PRO A 125 -6.63 -12.60 -35.19
C PRO A 125 -5.91 -11.80 -34.13
N LEU A 126 -5.84 -12.33 -32.91
CA LEU A 126 -5.11 -11.72 -31.80
C LEU A 126 -3.64 -12.15 -31.90
N ASP A 127 -2.74 -11.18 -31.88
CA ASP A 127 -1.31 -11.45 -31.78
C ASP A 127 -0.94 -11.67 -30.30
N GLU A 128 -0.43 -12.87 -29.99
CA GLU A 128 -0.14 -13.30 -28.64
C GLU A 128 1.35 -13.64 -28.44
N PRO A 129 2.26 -12.64 -28.59
CA PRO A 129 3.72 -12.88 -28.49
C PRO A 129 4.15 -13.30 -27.07
N TYR A 130 3.29 -13.15 -26.11
CA TYR A 130 3.50 -13.51 -24.70
C TYR A 130 3.21 -14.99 -24.40
N LEU A 131 2.63 -15.74 -25.31
CA LEU A 131 2.41 -17.17 -25.13
C LEU A 131 3.63 -17.97 -25.61
N VAL A 132 4.14 -18.80 -24.71
CA VAL A 132 5.20 -19.79 -25.06
C VAL A 132 4.57 -21.03 -25.66
N GLU A 133 3.39 -21.39 -25.21
CA GLU A 133 2.64 -22.57 -25.64
C GLU A 133 1.15 -22.22 -25.74
N LYS A 134 0.52 -22.53 -26.88
CA LYS A 134 -0.91 -22.32 -27.06
C LYS A 134 -1.70 -23.42 -26.36
N ALA A 135 -2.73 -23.03 -25.61
CA ALA A 135 -3.57 -23.97 -24.91
C ALA A 135 -4.31 -24.88 -25.94
N ASP A 136 -4.10 -26.20 -25.87
CA ASP A 136 -4.92 -27.16 -26.60
C ASP A 136 -6.33 -27.17 -25.97
N ARG A 137 -7.36 -27.04 -26.81
CA ARG A 137 -8.78 -27.06 -26.41
C ARG A 137 -9.21 -28.38 -25.73
N LYS A 138 -8.36 -29.42 -25.78
CA LYS A 138 -8.59 -30.74 -25.17
C LYS A 138 -8.16 -30.83 -23.69
N SER A 139 -7.51 -29.81 -23.12
CA SER A 139 -6.97 -29.84 -21.75
C SER A 139 -7.86 -29.17 -20.72
N THR A 140 -9.18 -29.21 -20.90
CA THR A 140 -10.13 -28.72 -19.90
C THR A 140 -10.80 -29.90 -19.21
#